data_231fbe4f5d729a6dadb480aa438a11bb
#
_entry.id   231fbe4f5d729a6dadb480aa438a11bb
#
_cell.length_a   1.000
_cell.length_b   1.000
_cell.length_c   1.000
_cell.angle_alpha   90.00
_cell.angle_beta   90.00
_cell.angle_gamma   90.00
#
_symmetry.space_group_name_H-M   'P 1'
#
loop_
_entity.id
_entity.type
_entity.pdbx_description
1 polymer ?
#
loop_
_entity_poly.entity_id
_entity_poly.type
_entity_poly.pdbx_seq_one_letter_code
_entity_poly.pdbx_strand_id
1 'polypeptide(L)'
;MSNQASIPVIVNGAAGKMGREVIKAVAQAPDLTLLGAIDTSPQHQGQDAGEVAGLSEPLEVPISNQLEPILAYVAGERQMQPGVLVDFTHPDVVYNNIRSAIAYGIRPVVGTTGLSPAQIQELSDFAEKASSGCLIIPNFSIGMVLLQEAAVRASQYFDHVEIIELHHNQKADAPSGTAIQTAQLLAEMGKTFNTAMVEETEKIPGARGSLADEGIRIHSVRLPGLIAHQEVIFGAAGQIYTLRHDTSDRACYMPGVLLAIRKVNQLKSLVYGLEKIL
;
A
#
# COMPACT_ATOMS: atom_id res chain seq x y z
N MET A 1 31.83 -3.97 9.44
CA MET A 1 30.46 -4.10 8.90
C MET A 1 29.77 -5.15 9.74
N SER A 2 28.73 -4.80 10.49
CA SER A 2 27.99 -5.74 11.34
C SER A 2 27.36 -6.79 10.43
N ASN A 3 27.66 -8.06 10.68
CA ASN A 3 27.10 -9.22 9.98
C ASN A 3 25.64 -9.39 10.47
N GLN A 4 24.77 -8.45 10.08
CA GLN A 4 23.35 -8.56 10.42
C GLN A 4 22.77 -9.63 9.49
N ALA A 5 22.15 -10.67 10.07
CA ALA A 5 21.54 -11.75 9.30
C ALA A 5 20.50 -11.16 8.34
N SER A 6 20.52 -11.61 7.09
CA SER A 6 19.57 -11.19 6.07
C SER A 6 18.12 -11.52 6.46
N ILE A 7 17.16 -10.68 6.06
CA ILE A 7 15.73 -10.94 6.24
C ILE A 7 15.25 -11.84 5.10
N PRO A 8 14.75 -13.04 5.37
CA PRO A 8 14.15 -13.89 4.34
C PRO A 8 12.79 -13.36 3.93
N VAL A 9 12.58 -13.21 2.63
CA VAL A 9 11.36 -12.67 2.03
C VAL A 9 10.68 -13.73 1.18
N ILE A 10 9.37 -13.83 1.34
CA ILE A 10 8.45 -14.59 0.49
C ILE A 10 7.55 -13.59 -0.22
N VAL A 11 7.40 -13.70 -1.53
CA VAL A 11 6.48 -12.86 -2.31
C VAL A 11 5.30 -13.70 -2.77
N ASN A 12 4.09 -13.35 -2.34
CA ASN A 12 2.83 -13.96 -2.73
C ASN A 12 2.08 -13.05 -3.73
N GLY A 13 1.67 -13.59 -4.86
CA GLY A 13 1.28 -12.84 -6.05
C GLY A 13 2.49 -12.46 -6.91
N ALA A 14 3.51 -13.32 -6.94
CA ALA A 14 4.84 -13.10 -7.50
C ALA A 14 4.84 -12.73 -9.00
N ALA A 15 3.94 -13.31 -9.79
CA ALA A 15 3.81 -13.05 -11.23
C ALA A 15 2.94 -11.82 -11.54
N GLY A 16 2.29 -11.22 -10.53
CA GLY A 16 1.48 -10.01 -10.66
C GLY A 16 2.35 -8.75 -10.87
N LYS A 17 1.70 -7.65 -11.27
CA LYS A 17 2.38 -6.36 -11.53
C LYS A 17 3.17 -5.85 -10.33
N MET A 18 2.60 -5.95 -9.11
CA MET A 18 3.29 -5.52 -7.88
C MET A 18 4.31 -6.56 -7.43
N GLY A 19 3.98 -7.85 -7.46
CA GLY A 19 4.90 -8.92 -7.05
C GLY A 19 6.22 -8.89 -7.81
N ARG A 20 6.19 -8.66 -9.12
CA ARG A 20 7.41 -8.49 -9.94
C ARG A 20 8.27 -7.32 -9.49
N GLU A 21 7.67 -6.17 -9.17
CA GLU A 21 8.43 -5.02 -8.65
C GLU A 21 9.01 -5.30 -7.26
N VAL A 22 8.27 -6.00 -6.39
CA VAL A 22 8.78 -6.42 -5.08
C VAL A 22 9.98 -7.35 -5.24
N ILE A 23 9.93 -8.35 -6.13
CA ILE A 23 11.04 -9.27 -6.40
C ILE A 23 12.29 -8.49 -6.85
N LYS A 24 12.15 -7.54 -7.80
CA LYS A 24 13.25 -6.68 -8.24
C LYS A 24 13.85 -5.89 -7.08
N ALA A 25 13.00 -5.27 -6.27
CA ALA A 25 13.44 -4.44 -5.15
C ALA A 25 14.15 -5.27 -4.06
N VAL A 26 13.65 -6.47 -3.76
CA VAL A 26 14.27 -7.40 -2.82
C VAL A 26 15.63 -7.88 -3.34
N ALA A 27 15.73 -8.24 -4.62
CA ALA A 27 16.97 -8.67 -5.23
C ALA A 27 18.08 -7.60 -5.20
N GLN A 28 17.72 -6.32 -5.21
CA GLN A 28 18.64 -5.20 -5.14
C GLN A 28 19.01 -4.78 -3.71
N ALA A 29 18.27 -5.26 -2.69
CA ALA A 29 18.49 -4.88 -1.31
C ALA A 29 19.47 -5.86 -0.61
N PRO A 30 20.68 -5.41 -0.17
CA PRO A 30 21.72 -6.29 0.33
C PRO A 30 21.40 -6.94 1.68
N ASP A 31 20.41 -6.46 2.38
CA ASP A 31 19.92 -6.94 3.68
C ASP A 31 18.70 -7.86 3.58
N LEU A 32 18.21 -8.14 2.36
CA LEU A 32 17.06 -9.01 2.09
C LEU A 32 17.47 -10.19 1.22
N THR A 33 16.77 -11.32 1.36
CA THR A 33 16.98 -12.50 0.51
C THR A 33 15.63 -13.08 0.12
N LEU A 34 15.36 -13.17 -1.19
CA LEU A 34 14.16 -13.86 -1.67
C LEU A 34 14.33 -15.37 -1.45
N LEU A 35 13.48 -15.99 -0.65
CA LEU A 35 13.48 -17.43 -0.39
C LEU A 35 12.23 -18.15 -0.90
N GLY A 36 11.21 -17.41 -1.31
CA GLY A 36 9.98 -17.99 -1.84
C GLY A 36 9.23 -17.04 -2.75
N ALA A 37 8.63 -17.59 -3.77
CA ALA A 37 7.75 -16.89 -4.70
C ALA A 37 6.51 -17.75 -4.95
N ILE A 38 5.33 -17.18 -4.72
CA ILE A 38 4.05 -17.88 -4.85
C ILE A 38 3.18 -17.16 -5.85
N ASP A 39 2.60 -17.91 -6.78
CA ASP A 39 1.58 -17.43 -7.71
C ASP A 39 0.71 -18.59 -8.17
N THR A 40 -0.58 -18.35 -8.36
CA THR A 40 -1.53 -19.39 -8.82
C THR A 40 -1.61 -19.52 -10.33
N SER A 41 -0.95 -18.66 -11.09
CA SER A 41 -0.93 -18.69 -12.55
C SER A 41 -0.20 -19.94 -13.07
N PRO A 42 -0.90 -20.86 -13.75
CA PRO A 42 -0.29 -22.14 -14.19
C PRO A 42 0.91 -21.94 -15.12
N GLN A 43 0.91 -20.88 -15.90
CA GLN A 43 1.97 -20.57 -16.88
C GLN A 43 3.32 -20.22 -16.23
N HIS A 44 3.33 -19.85 -14.97
CA HIS A 44 4.55 -19.44 -14.26
C HIS A 44 5.05 -20.49 -13.25
N GLN A 45 4.35 -21.62 -13.13
CA GLN A 45 4.75 -22.69 -12.20
C GLN A 45 6.13 -23.25 -12.56
N GLY A 46 7.03 -23.28 -11.57
CA GLY A 46 8.39 -23.78 -11.72
C GLY A 46 9.35 -22.86 -12.46
N GLN A 47 8.88 -21.75 -13.02
CA GLN A 47 9.76 -20.72 -13.60
C GLN A 47 10.51 -19.96 -12.52
N ASP A 48 11.70 -19.46 -12.84
CA ASP A 48 12.46 -18.63 -11.92
C ASP A 48 11.78 -17.29 -11.67
N ALA A 49 11.70 -16.89 -10.41
CA ALA A 49 11.02 -15.66 -10.00
C ALA A 49 11.72 -14.39 -10.54
N GLY A 50 13.05 -14.42 -10.65
CA GLY A 50 13.83 -13.32 -11.22
C GLY A 50 13.57 -13.15 -12.70
N GLU A 51 13.56 -14.23 -13.47
CA GLU A 51 13.22 -14.20 -14.91
C GLU A 51 11.80 -13.69 -15.14
N VAL A 52 10.81 -14.19 -14.38
CA VAL A 52 9.41 -13.74 -14.46
C VAL A 52 9.28 -12.27 -14.07
N ALA A 53 10.08 -11.80 -13.11
CA ALA A 53 10.13 -10.38 -12.75
C ALA A 53 10.85 -9.51 -13.81
N GLY A 54 11.62 -10.11 -14.74
CA GLY A 54 12.35 -9.42 -15.79
C GLY A 54 13.75 -8.99 -15.38
N LEU A 55 14.38 -9.71 -14.43
CA LEU A 55 15.80 -9.56 -14.13
C LEU A 55 16.65 -10.23 -15.20
N SER A 56 17.88 -9.75 -15.38
CA SER A 56 18.85 -10.29 -16.34
C SER A 56 19.45 -11.62 -15.90
N GLU A 57 19.45 -11.90 -14.60
CA GLU A 57 19.98 -13.11 -14.01
C GLU A 57 18.90 -13.82 -13.18
N PRO A 58 18.84 -15.15 -13.21
CA PRO A 58 17.91 -15.92 -12.38
C PRO A 58 18.26 -15.75 -10.89
N LEU A 59 17.23 -15.87 -10.03
CA LEU A 59 17.39 -15.84 -8.58
C LEU A 59 17.47 -17.25 -7.97
N GLU A 60 17.30 -18.30 -8.78
CA GLU A 60 17.23 -19.71 -8.35
C GLU A 60 16.05 -19.98 -7.38
N VAL A 61 15.00 -19.17 -7.48
CA VAL A 61 13.77 -19.30 -6.68
C VAL A 61 12.60 -19.64 -7.61
N PRO A 62 12.17 -20.92 -7.66
CA PRO A 62 11.06 -21.31 -8.52
C PRO A 62 9.72 -20.80 -7.95
N ILE A 63 8.84 -20.34 -8.84
CA ILE A 63 7.48 -19.96 -8.47
C ILE A 63 6.65 -21.21 -8.15
N SER A 64 6.07 -21.25 -6.95
CA SER A 64 5.18 -22.31 -6.46
C SER A 64 3.72 -21.85 -6.42
N ASN A 65 2.77 -22.77 -6.56
CA ASN A 65 1.35 -22.52 -6.30
C ASN A 65 0.92 -22.92 -4.88
N GLN A 66 1.86 -23.33 -4.03
CA GLN A 66 1.59 -23.81 -2.68
C GLN A 66 2.25 -22.90 -1.65
N LEU A 67 1.45 -22.19 -0.87
CA LEU A 67 1.93 -21.26 0.15
C LEU A 67 2.55 -21.99 1.35
N GLU A 68 1.86 -22.96 1.92
CA GLU A 68 2.25 -23.59 3.19
C GLU A 68 3.61 -24.29 3.16
N PRO A 69 3.99 -25.08 2.12
CA PRO A 69 5.32 -25.65 2.03
C PRO A 69 6.45 -24.61 2.03
N ILE A 70 6.24 -23.46 1.38
CA ILE A 70 7.21 -22.37 1.36
C ILE A 70 7.30 -21.69 2.73
N LEU A 71 6.16 -21.46 3.41
CA LEU A 71 6.15 -20.94 4.77
C LEU A 71 6.93 -21.86 5.73
N ALA A 72 6.69 -23.18 5.64
CA ALA A 72 7.37 -24.17 6.45
C ALA A 72 8.89 -24.20 6.19
N TYR A 73 9.29 -24.12 4.92
CA TYR A 73 10.70 -24.06 4.53
C TYR A 73 11.39 -22.82 5.15
N VAL A 74 10.82 -21.63 4.95
CA VAL A 74 11.41 -20.37 5.45
C VAL A 74 11.40 -20.32 6.99
N ALA A 75 10.36 -20.83 7.64
CA ALA A 75 10.30 -20.92 9.10
C ALA A 75 11.38 -21.85 9.69
N GLY A 76 11.91 -22.78 8.89
CA GLY A 76 13.01 -23.69 9.25
C GLY A 76 14.40 -23.04 9.22
N GLU A 77 14.57 -21.91 8.58
CA GLU A 77 15.84 -21.21 8.39
C GLU A 77 16.31 -20.48 9.67
N ARG A 78 16.81 -21.24 10.64
CA ARG A 78 17.13 -20.75 12.01
C ARG A 78 18.32 -19.76 12.09
N GLN A 79 19.10 -19.62 11.04
CA GLN A 79 20.27 -18.73 11.00
C GLN A 79 19.93 -17.33 10.49
N MET A 80 18.69 -17.13 10.04
CA MET A 80 18.18 -15.87 9.50
C MET A 80 17.25 -15.17 10.52
N GLN A 81 16.90 -13.93 10.22
CA GLN A 81 15.83 -13.24 10.94
C GLN A 81 14.46 -13.92 10.66
N PRO A 82 13.40 -13.63 11.45
CA PRO A 82 12.06 -14.10 11.12
C PRO A 82 11.69 -13.73 9.69
N GLY A 83 11.16 -14.69 8.93
CA GLY A 83 10.77 -14.48 7.55
C GLY A 83 9.62 -13.47 7.40
N VAL A 84 9.56 -12.82 6.26
CA VAL A 84 8.50 -11.85 5.91
C VAL A 84 7.75 -12.32 4.68
N LEU A 85 6.42 -12.43 4.78
CA LEU A 85 5.52 -12.66 3.64
C LEU A 85 5.02 -11.33 3.11
N VAL A 86 5.39 -10.96 1.89
CA VAL A 86 4.83 -9.80 1.18
C VAL A 86 3.68 -10.29 0.30
N ASP A 87 2.44 -9.86 0.62
CA ASP A 87 1.24 -10.33 -0.05
C ASP A 87 0.61 -9.23 -0.94
N PHE A 88 0.56 -9.50 -2.25
CA PHE A 88 -0.16 -8.74 -3.27
C PHE A 88 -1.04 -9.67 -4.09
N THR A 89 -1.93 -10.41 -3.44
CA THR A 89 -2.82 -11.40 -4.04
C THR A 89 -4.23 -10.84 -4.31
N HIS A 90 -5.25 -11.47 -3.76
CA HIS A 90 -6.66 -11.14 -3.97
C HIS A 90 -7.42 -11.08 -2.63
N PRO A 91 -8.46 -10.22 -2.51
CA PRO A 91 -9.28 -10.11 -1.30
C PRO A 91 -9.83 -11.44 -0.75
N ASP A 92 -10.17 -12.37 -1.63
CA ASP A 92 -10.78 -13.66 -1.24
C ASP A 92 -9.82 -14.60 -0.51
N VAL A 93 -8.50 -14.43 -0.67
CA VAL A 93 -7.49 -15.35 -0.12
C VAL A 93 -6.59 -14.70 0.94
N VAL A 94 -6.47 -13.37 0.95
CA VAL A 94 -5.50 -12.65 1.79
C VAL A 94 -5.70 -12.90 3.29
N TYR A 95 -6.94 -13.03 3.75
CA TYR A 95 -7.22 -13.33 5.16
C TYR A 95 -6.57 -14.65 5.60
N ASN A 96 -6.73 -15.71 4.80
CA ASN A 96 -6.13 -17.01 5.09
C ASN A 96 -4.60 -16.98 4.95
N ASN A 97 -4.08 -16.26 3.97
CA ASN A 97 -2.63 -16.10 3.77
C ASN A 97 -1.97 -15.48 5.00
N ILE A 98 -2.56 -14.41 5.55
CA ILE A 98 -2.07 -13.74 6.78
C ILE A 98 -2.08 -14.72 7.95
N ARG A 99 -3.19 -15.43 8.17
CA ARG A 99 -3.30 -16.41 9.27
C ARG A 99 -2.27 -17.51 9.16
N SER A 100 -2.10 -18.09 7.96
CA SER A 100 -1.09 -19.13 7.72
C SER A 100 0.32 -18.57 8.00
N ALA A 101 0.67 -17.40 7.49
CA ALA A 101 1.98 -16.81 7.73
C ALA A 101 2.26 -16.65 9.23
N ILE A 102 1.35 -16.05 9.99
CA ILE A 102 1.49 -15.87 11.44
C ILE A 102 1.61 -17.23 12.16
N ALA A 103 0.84 -18.24 11.75
CA ALA A 103 0.89 -19.58 12.35
C ALA A 103 2.26 -20.27 12.15
N TYR A 104 2.94 -20.00 11.04
CA TYR A 104 4.31 -20.47 10.77
C TYR A 104 5.39 -19.56 11.36
N GLY A 105 5.04 -18.48 12.08
CA GLY A 105 6.00 -17.52 12.64
C GLY A 105 6.58 -16.54 11.61
N ILE A 106 6.00 -16.48 10.41
CA ILE A 106 6.35 -15.54 9.34
C ILE A 106 5.56 -14.23 9.55
N ARG A 107 6.18 -13.09 9.29
CA ARG A 107 5.60 -11.75 9.50
C ARG A 107 4.93 -11.23 8.23
N PRO A 108 3.59 -11.04 8.19
CA PRO A 108 2.93 -10.54 6.98
C PRO A 108 3.15 -9.03 6.78
N VAL A 109 3.43 -8.65 5.53
CA VAL A 109 3.37 -7.29 4.97
C VAL A 109 2.40 -7.33 3.80
N VAL A 110 1.24 -6.72 3.95
CA VAL A 110 0.08 -6.95 3.09
C VAL A 110 -0.31 -5.69 2.35
N GLY A 111 -0.28 -5.76 1.01
CA GLY A 111 -0.77 -4.72 0.11
C GLY A 111 -2.13 -5.04 -0.49
N THR A 112 -2.61 -6.28 -0.33
CA THR A 112 -3.93 -6.68 -0.79
C THR A 112 -5.01 -6.00 0.06
N THR A 113 -5.94 -5.32 -0.60
CA THR A 113 -7.08 -4.62 0.04
C THR A 113 -8.32 -5.53 0.09
N GLY A 114 -9.39 -5.06 0.73
CA GLY A 114 -10.69 -5.73 0.73
C GLY A 114 -10.99 -6.56 1.98
N LEU A 115 -10.11 -6.57 2.99
CA LEU A 115 -10.44 -7.11 4.31
C LEU A 115 -11.52 -6.28 4.99
N SER A 116 -12.52 -6.92 5.57
CA SER A 116 -13.54 -6.25 6.38
C SER A 116 -12.97 -5.81 7.74
N PRO A 117 -13.59 -4.82 8.41
CA PRO A 117 -13.19 -4.42 9.75
C PRO A 117 -13.18 -5.59 10.75
N ALA A 118 -14.15 -6.51 10.65
CA ALA A 118 -14.21 -7.71 11.50
C ALA A 118 -13.01 -8.63 11.26
N GLN A 119 -12.64 -8.87 10.01
CA GLN A 119 -11.45 -9.66 9.66
C GLN A 119 -10.16 -9.01 10.15
N ILE A 120 -10.04 -7.69 10.04
CA ILE A 120 -8.87 -6.96 10.56
C ILE A 120 -8.78 -7.11 12.09
N GLN A 121 -9.91 -7.02 12.81
CA GLN A 121 -9.93 -7.22 14.26
C GLN A 121 -9.51 -8.64 14.65
N GLU A 122 -10.05 -9.67 13.99
CA GLU A 122 -9.68 -11.07 14.23
C GLU A 122 -8.19 -11.33 13.97
N LEU A 123 -7.64 -10.74 12.89
CA LEU A 123 -6.21 -10.82 12.57
C LEU A 123 -5.36 -10.10 13.62
N SER A 124 -5.84 -8.96 14.12
CA SER A 124 -5.16 -8.22 15.20
C SER A 124 -5.07 -9.05 16.48
N ASP A 125 -6.17 -9.64 16.90
CA ASP A 125 -6.23 -10.52 18.09
C ASP A 125 -5.33 -11.75 17.91
N PHE A 126 -5.28 -12.31 16.69
CA PHE A 126 -4.44 -13.45 16.37
C PHE A 126 -2.94 -13.10 16.38
N ALA A 127 -2.58 -11.97 15.76
CA ALA A 127 -1.21 -11.46 15.75
C ALA A 127 -0.70 -11.14 17.17
N GLU A 128 -1.54 -10.53 18.01
CA GLU A 128 -1.21 -10.20 19.40
C GLU A 128 -0.95 -11.47 20.22
N LYS A 129 -1.85 -12.47 20.14
CA LYS A 129 -1.67 -13.76 20.82
C LYS A 129 -0.40 -14.49 20.40
N ALA A 130 -0.03 -14.38 19.12
CA ALA A 130 1.20 -14.96 18.57
C ALA A 130 2.45 -14.10 18.84
N SER A 131 2.30 -12.90 19.41
CA SER A 131 3.35 -11.88 19.51
C SER A 131 4.04 -11.63 18.16
N SER A 132 3.26 -11.65 17.07
CA SER A 132 3.73 -11.55 15.69
C SER A 132 3.44 -10.16 15.12
N GLY A 133 4.46 -9.50 14.59
CA GLY A 133 4.25 -8.29 13.77
C GLY A 133 3.45 -8.65 12.51
N CYS A 134 2.52 -7.79 12.16
CA CYS A 134 1.73 -7.86 10.92
C CYS A 134 1.49 -6.43 10.44
N LEU A 135 1.72 -6.16 9.16
CA LEU A 135 1.45 -4.86 8.55
C LEU A 135 0.41 -5.02 7.45
N ILE A 136 -0.69 -4.28 7.55
CA ILE A 136 -1.66 -4.13 6.46
C ILE A 136 -1.57 -2.69 5.95
N ILE A 137 -1.11 -2.53 4.72
CA ILE A 137 -0.79 -1.22 4.14
C ILE A 137 -1.53 -1.05 2.82
N PRO A 138 -2.66 -0.33 2.79
CA PRO A 138 -3.42 -0.10 1.57
C PRO A 138 -2.67 0.71 0.51
N ASN A 139 -1.71 1.53 0.94
CA ASN A 139 -0.90 2.36 0.06
C ASN A 139 0.55 2.44 0.55
N PHE A 140 1.49 1.90 -0.24
CA PHE A 140 2.93 1.92 0.05
C PHE A 140 3.65 3.17 -0.46
N SER A 141 2.95 4.16 -1.02
CA SER A 141 3.56 5.39 -1.49
C SER A 141 3.91 6.31 -0.32
N ILE A 142 5.18 6.40 0.03
CA ILE A 142 5.67 7.31 1.07
C ILE A 142 5.29 8.77 0.75
N GLY A 143 5.45 9.17 -0.51
CA GLY A 143 5.10 10.54 -0.93
C GLY A 143 3.62 10.85 -0.77
N MET A 144 2.73 9.85 -0.96
CA MET A 144 1.30 10.03 -0.74
C MET A 144 0.95 10.16 0.74
N VAL A 145 1.59 9.37 1.60
CA VAL A 145 1.42 9.49 3.06
C VAL A 145 1.87 10.86 3.54
N LEU A 146 3.05 11.31 3.10
CA LEU A 146 3.56 12.65 3.46
C LEU A 146 2.64 13.77 2.96
N LEU A 147 2.05 13.61 1.76
CA LEU A 147 1.05 14.57 1.26
C LEU A 147 -0.17 14.61 2.19
N GLN A 148 -0.69 13.46 2.61
CA GLN A 148 -1.85 13.36 3.51
C GLN A 148 -1.56 13.98 4.88
N GLU A 149 -0.40 13.69 5.48
CA GLU A 149 0.03 14.31 6.74
C GLU A 149 0.16 15.83 6.62
N ALA A 150 0.77 16.31 5.54
CA ALA A 150 0.91 17.74 5.28
C ALA A 150 -0.46 18.40 5.05
N ALA A 151 -1.40 17.72 4.39
CA ALA A 151 -2.75 18.21 4.16
C ALA A 151 -3.53 18.32 5.49
N VAL A 152 -3.47 17.31 6.36
CA VAL A 152 -4.04 17.35 7.71
C VAL A 152 -3.44 18.51 8.53
N ARG A 153 -2.14 18.72 8.43
CA ARG A 153 -1.47 19.85 9.10
C ARG A 153 -1.96 21.21 8.56
N ALA A 154 -2.06 21.34 7.24
CA ALA A 154 -2.51 22.58 6.58
C ALA A 154 -3.99 22.88 6.89
N SER A 155 -4.84 21.87 6.99
CA SER A 155 -6.26 22.04 7.25
C SER A 155 -6.58 22.78 8.55
N GLN A 156 -5.66 22.82 9.50
CA GLN A 156 -5.80 23.61 10.74
C GLN A 156 -5.82 25.13 10.49
N TYR A 157 -5.26 25.57 9.36
CA TYR A 157 -5.05 27.00 9.05
C TYR A 157 -5.84 27.50 7.85
N PHE A 158 -6.47 26.59 7.09
CA PHE A 158 -7.24 26.91 5.88
C PHE A 158 -8.66 26.43 6.02
N ASP A 159 -9.63 27.26 5.61
CA ASP A 159 -11.06 26.92 5.65
C ASP A 159 -11.61 26.45 4.30
N HIS A 160 -10.80 26.54 3.24
CA HIS A 160 -11.19 26.12 1.90
C HIS A 160 -10.19 25.11 1.36
N VAL A 161 -10.68 23.98 0.84
CA VAL A 161 -9.87 22.90 0.28
C VAL A 161 -10.63 22.17 -0.82
N GLU A 162 -9.93 21.87 -1.92
CA GLU A 162 -10.43 20.96 -2.95
C GLU A 162 -9.34 19.94 -3.29
N ILE A 163 -9.76 18.73 -3.70
CA ILE A 163 -8.88 17.63 -4.07
C ILE A 163 -9.05 17.33 -5.55
N ILE A 164 -7.96 17.18 -6.28
CA ILE A 164 -7.95 16.72 -7.67
C ILE A 164 -7.17 15.41 -7.73
N GLU A 165 -7.78 14.33 -8.19
CA GLU A 165 -7.12 13.06 -8.44
C GLU A 165 -7.10 12.76 -9.94
N LEU A 166 -5.95 12.27 -10.43
CA LEU A 166 -5.76 12.03 -11.85
C LEU A 166 -5.20 10.63 -12.06
N HIS A 167 -5.89 9.82 -12.86
CA HIS A 167 -5.48 8.44 -13.14
C HIS A 167 -5.59 8.11 -14.64
N HIS A 168 -5.00 6.97 -14.99
CA HIS A 168 -5.15 6.41 -16.33
C HIS A 168 -6.63 6.12 -16.64
N ASN A 169 -6.99 6.14 -17.92
CA ASN A 169 -8.36 5.97 -18.41
C ASN A 169 -8.92 4.52 -18.28
N GLN A 170 -8.12 3.58 -17.78
CA GLN A 170 -8.56 2.20 -17.48
C GLN A 170 -8.97 2.03 -16.00
N LYS A 171 -8.91 3.08 -15.18
CA LYS A 171 -9.41 3.05 -13.80
C LYS A 171 -10.91 3.26 -13.81
N ALA A 172 -11.66 2.21 -13.38
CA ALA A 172 -13.12 2.20 -13.46
C ALA A 172 -13.81 3.02 -12.37
N ASP A 173 -13.23 3.02 -11.16
CA ASP A 173 -13.77 3.75 -10.01
C ASP A 173 -13.37 5.23 -10.03
N ALA A 174 -14.27 6.10 -9.57
CA ALA A 174 -14.07 7.51 -9.33
C ALA A 174 -15.01 7.99 -8.20
N PRO A 175 -14.52 8.76 -7.21
CA PRO A 175 -13.12 9.13 -6.99
C PRO A 175 -12.25 7.93 -6.60
N SER A 176 -10.91 8.10 -6.65
CA SER A 176 -9.98 7.06 -6.20
C SER A 176 -10.08 6.84 -4.69
N GLY A 177 -9.84 5.61 -4.22
CA GLY A 177 -9.84 5.29 -2.79
C GLY A 177 -8.88 6.18 -1.98
N THR A 178 -7.73 6.54 -2.54
CA THR A 178 -6.76 7.45 -1.90
C THR A 178 -7.30 8.87 -1.74
N ALA A 179 -8.03 9.38 -2.75
CA ALA A 179 -8.64 10.71 -2.65
C ALA A 179 -9.79 10.73 -1.63
N ILE A 180 -10.59 9.66 -1.58
CA ILE A 180 -11.62 9.48 -0.55
C ILE A 180 -10.97 9.45 0.83
N GLN A 181 -9.91 8.66 1.02
CA GLN A 181 -9.16 8.59 2.29
C GLN A 181 -8.61 9.97 2.69
N THR A 182 -8.06 10.73 1.76
CA THR A 182 -7.58 12.09 2.04
C THR A 182 -8.72 13.00 2.51
N ALA A 183 -9.88 12.95 1.86
CA ALA A 183 -11.05 13.73 2.30
C ALA A 183 -11.53 13.30 3.69
N GLN A 184 -11.55 12.00 3.99
CA GLN A 184 -11.89 11.47 5.31
C GLN A 184 -10.94 11.97 6.41
N LEU A 185 -9.62 11.92 6.17
CA LEU A 185 -8.63 12.44 7.11
C LEU A 185 -8.80 13.94 7.40
N LEU A 186 -9.19 14.72 6.38
CA LEU A 186 -9.50 16.14 6.58
C LEU A 186 -10.83 16.32 7.33
N ALA A 187 -11.84 15.52 7.05
CA ALA A 187 -13.15 15.59 7.74
C ALA A 187 -13.03 15.23 9.23
N GLU A 188 -12.12 14.30 9.60
CA GLU A 188 -11.82 13.92 10.99
C GLU A 188 -11.29 15.10 11.83
N MET A 189 -10.87 16.20 11.21
CA MET A 189 -10.47 17.43 11.92
C MET A 189 -11.67 18.14 12.60
N GLY A 190 -12.91 17.70 12.35
CA GLY A 190 -14.10 18.20 13.02
C GLY A 190 -14.50 19.63 12.63
N LYS A 191 -14.14 20.07 11.42
CA LYS A 191 -14.53 21.39 10.91
C LYS A 191 -15.11 21.26 9.49
N THR A 192 -16.08 22.10 9.19
CA THR A 192 -16.65 22.21 7.85
C THR A 192 -15.79 23.10 6.97
N PHE A 193 -15.48 22.62 5.77
CA PHE A 193 -14.72 23.34 4.75
C PHE A 193 -15.65 23.96 3.71
N ASN A 194 -15.12 24.89 2.92
CA ASN A 194 -15.76 25.47 1.74
C ASN A 194 -17.14 26.04 2.02
N THR A 195 -17.33 26.71 3.18
CA THR A 195 -18.59 27.41 3.45
C THR A 195 -18.91 28.33 2.28
N ALA A 196 -20.10 28.15 1.69
CA ALA A 196 -20.54 28.88 0.49
C ALA A 196 -20.62 30.38 0.77
N MET A 197 -19.93 31.17 -0.03
CA MET A 197 -19.98 32.66 0.01
C MET A 197 -21.07 33.20 -0.96
N VAL A 198 -21.51 32.39 -1.90
CA VAL A 198 -22.53 32.69 -2.89
C VAL A 198 -23.40 31.47 -3.15
N GLU A 199 -24.59 31.64 -3.66
CA GLU A 199 -25.42 30.55 -4.15
C GLU A 199 -24.84 30.03 -5.46
N GLU A 200 -24.28 28.80 -5.44
CA GLU A 200 -23.66 28.17 -6.61
C GLU A 200 -24.76 27.62 -7.54
N THR A 201 -24.60 27.86 -8.84
CA THR A 201 -25.44 27.26 -9.88
C THR A 201 -24.58 26.47 -10.87
N GLU A 202 -24.69 25.16 -10.87
CA GLU A 202 -24.04 24.32 -11.87
C GLU A 202 -24.79 24.40 -13.21
N LYS A 203 -24.15 24.95 -14.24
CA LYS A 203 -24.67 24.94 -15.60
C LYS A 203 -24.65 23.56 -16.25
N ILE A 204 -23.71 22.71 -15.81
CA ILE A 204 -23.61 21.31 -16.19
C ILE A 204 -23.51 20.53 -14.88
N PRO A 205 -24.41 19.58 -14.61
CA PRO A 205 -24.39 18.79 -13.38
C PRO A 205 -23.03 18.08 -13.19
N GLY A 206 -22.46 18.17 -11.98
CA GLY A 206 -21.15 17.60 -11.64
C GLY A 206 -19.95 18.50 -11.99
N ALA A 207 -20.17 19.71 -12.51
CA ALA A 207 -19.08 20.65 -12.85
C ALA A 207 -18.23 21.03 -11.62
N ARG A 208 -18.79 20.97 -10.42
CA ARG A 208 -18.11 21.23 -9.15
C ARG A 208 -17.52 19.98 -8.49
N GLY A 209 -17.42 18.86 -9.23
CA GLY A 209 -16.91 17.60 -8.70
C GLY A 209 -17.87 16.90 -7.72
N SER A 210 -17.38 15.86 -7.07
CA SER A 210 -18.12 15.13 -6.03
C SER A 210 -18.00 15.84 -4.69
N LEU A 211 -19.11 16.00 -3.98
CA LEU A 211 -19.10 16.49 -2.60
C LEU A 211 -18.87 15.31 -1.64
N ALA A 212 -17.78 15.36 -0.90
CA ALA A 212 -17.48 14.47 0.21
C ALA A 212 -17.94 15.10 1.54
N ASP A 213 -17.65 14.42 2.65
CA ASP A 213 -17.99 14.89 3.99
C ASP A 213 -17.36 16.27 4.28
N GLU A 214 -17.98 17.00 5.19
CA GLU A 214 -17.52 18.31 5.67
C GLU A 214 -17.29 19.37 4.56
N GLY A 215 -17.99 19.27 3.44
CA GLY A 215 -17.93 20.25 2.35
C GLY A 215 -16.73 20.13 1.41
N ILE A 216 -15.93 19.06 1.53
CA ILE A 216 -14.75 18.82 0.71
C ILE A 216 -15.18 18.38 -0.69
N ARG A 217 -14.60 18.96 -1.74
CA ARG A 217 -14.87 18.56 -3.11
C ARG A 217 -13.73 17.76 -3.70
N ILE A 218 -14.05 16.68 -4.45
CA ILE A 218 -13.11 15.82 -5.15
C ILE A 218 -13.40 15.86 -6.63
N HIS A 219 -12.37 16.15 -7.43
CA HIS A 219 -12.40 16.16 -8.89
C HIS A 219 -11.60 14.98 -9.41
N SER A 220 -12.17 14.23 -10.37
CA SER A 220 -11.54 13.04 -10.94
C SER A 220 -11.21 13.24 -12.40
N VAL A 221 -9.94 13.05 -12.77
CA VAL A 221 -9.46 13.11 -14.16
C VAL A 221 -9.04 11.73 -14.63
N ARG A 222 -9.44 11.34 -15.85
CA ARG A 222 -9.08 10.06 -16.49
C ARG A 222 -8.52 10.31 -17.88
N LEU A 223 -7.18 10.13 -18.04
CA LEU A 223 -6.49 10.36 -19.32
C LEU A 223 -5.45 9.27 -19.58
N PRO A 224 -5.19 8.92 -20.84
CA PRO A 224 -4.01 8.15 -21.22
C PRO A 224 -2.73 8.88 -20.80
N GLY A 225 -1.71 8.15 -20.39
CA GLY A 225 -0.42 8.70 -19.95
C GLY A 225 -0.33 9.05 -18.47
N LEU A 226 -1.47 9.16 -17.77
CA LEU A 226 -1.49 9.28 -16.31
C LEU A 226 -1.33 7.90 -15.65
N ILE A 227 -0.76 7.86 -14.46
CA ILE A 227 -0.71 6.65 -13.61
C ILE A 227 -1.56 6.86 -12.37
N ALA A 228 -1.07 7.63 -11.39
CA ALA A 228 -1.80 7.99 -10.18
C ALA A 228 -1.23 9.29 -9.63
N HIS A 229 -2.06 10.30 -9.53
CA HIS A 229 -1.66 11.64 -9.10
C HIS A 229 -2.73 12.20 -8.17
N GLN A 230 -2.33 13.05 -7.23
CA GLN A 230 -3.25 13.78 -6.38
C GLN A 230 -2.72 15.17 -6.06
N GLU A 231 -3.59 16.16 -6.15
CA GLU A 231 -3.41 17.50 -5.62
C GLU A 231 -4.40 17.78 -4.50
N VAL A 232 -3.95 18.45 -3.45
CA VAL A 232 -4.79 19.05 -2.42
C VAL A 232 -4.51 20.54 -2.44
N ILE A 233 -5.53 21.33 -2.76
CA ILE A 233 -5.42 22.77 -2.97
C ILE A 233 -6.17 23.48 -1.85
N PHE A 234 -5.45 24.22 -1.03
CA PHE A 234 -5.99 25.06 0.02
C PHE A 234 -6.02 26.51 -0.43
N GLY A 235 -7.13 27.23 -0.15
CA GLY A 235 -7.31 28.63 -0.47
C GLY A 235 -7.57 29.49 0.75
N ALA A 236 -6.98 30.68 0.76
CA ALA A 236 -7.28 31.74 1.72
C ALA A 236 -7.09 33.12 1.06
N ALA A 237 -7.52 34.19 1.72
CA ALA A 237 -7.35 35.54 1.18
C ALA A 237 -5.89 35.84 0.85
N GLY A 238 -5.61 36.10 -0.42
CA GLY A 238 -4.31 36.48 -0.92
C GLY A 238 -3.29 35.33 -1.07
N GLN A 239 -3.69 34.05 -0.86
CA GLN A 239 -2.78 32.90 -0.98
C GLN A 239 -3.50 31.61 -1.42
N ILE A 240 -2.74 30.78 -2.11
CA ILE A 240 -3.08 29.38 -2.41
C ILE A 240 -1.91 28.51 -1.92
N TYR A 241 -2.21 27.39 -1.26
CA TYR A 241 -1.24 26.40 -0.89
C TYR A 241 -1.60 25.07 -1.54
N THR A 242 -0.72 24.52 -2.37
CA THR A 242 -0.94 23.28 -3.11
C THR A 242 0.05 22.22 -2.69
N LEU A 243 -0.47 21.06 -2.34
CA LEU A 243 0.30 19.82 -2.15
C LEU A 243 0.05 18.92 -3.34
N ARG A 244 1.11 18.37 -3.94
CA ARG A 244 0.99 17.48 -5.10
C ARG A 244 1.91 16.27 -4.96
N HIS A 245 1.39 15.10 -5.31
CA HIS A 245 2.13 13.88 -5.47
C HIS A 245 1.83 13.26 -6.83
N ASP A 246 2.87 12.90 -7.56
CA ASP A 246 2.81 12.28 -8.88
C ASP A 246 3.50 10.90 -8.85
N THR A 247 2.77 9.86 -9.17
CA THR A 247 3.31 8.53 -9.44
C THR A 247 3.55 8.38 -10.93
N SER A 248 4.81 8.25 -11.34
CA SER A 248 5.21 8.03 -12.72
C SER A 248 5.46 6.56 -13.06
N ASP A 249 5.72 5.73 -12.04
CA ASP A 249 5.97 4.29 -12.16
C ASP A 249 5.62 3.56 -10.87
N ARG A 250 5.31 2.24 -10.95
CA ARG A 250 5.02 1.42 -9.77
C ARG A 250 6.21 1.21 -8.85
N ALA A 251 7.43 1.39 -9.34
CA ALA A 251 8.63 1.37 -8.50
C ALA A 251 8.57 2.39 -7.34
N CYS A 252 7.74 3.43 -7.44
CA CYS A 252 7.52 4.41 -6.37
C CYS A 252 6.99 3.79 -5.05
N TYR A 253 6.35 2.61 -5.11
CA TYR A 253 5.86 1.90 -3.94
C TYR A 253 6.95 1.10 -3.21
N MET A 254 8.05 0.77 -3.92
CA MET A 254 9.07 -0.14 -3.40
C MET A 254 9.81 0.40 -2.17
N PRO A 255 10.14 1.68 -2.05
CA PRO A 255 10.69 2.21 -0.79
C PRO A 255 9.81 1.95 0.44
N GLY A 256 8.48 2.10 0.30
CA GLY A 256 7.53 1.78 1.36
C GLY A 256 7.42 0.29 1.67
N VAL A 257 7.46 -0.57 0.63
CA VAL A 257 7.48 -2.03 0.81
C VAL A 257 8.76 -2.47 1.54
N LEU A 258 9.93 -1.99 1.13
CA LEU A 258 11.20 -2.31 1.77
C LEU A 258 11.27 -1.81 3.21
N LEU A 259 10.72 -0.61 3.47
CA LEU A 259 10.58 -0.09 4.82
C LEU A 259 9.71 -1.01 5.68
N ALA A 260 8.56 -1.43 5.17
CA ALA A 260 7.63 -2.30 5.88
C ALA A 260 8.26 -3.67 6.19
N ILE A 261 9.00 -4.28 5.23
CA ILE A 261 9.74 -5.54 5.44
C ILE A 261 10.72 -5.40 6.60
N ARG A 262 11.46 -4.29 6.68
CA ARG A 262 12.45 -4.05 7.74
C ARG A 262 11.82 -3.75 9.10
N LYS A 263 10.65 -3.12 9.11
CA LYS A 263 9.97 -2.69 10.34
C LYS A 263 9.09 -3.78 10.95
N VAL A 264 8.50 -4.66 10.17
CA VAL A 264 7.53 -5.66 10.66
C VAL A 264 8.15 -6.59 11.72
N ASN A 265 9.45 -6.89 11.64
CA ASN A 265 10.16 -7.71 12.62
C ASN A 265 10.31 -7.05 13.99
N GLN A 266 10.11 -5.73 14.08
CA GLN A 266 10.17 -4.97 15.34
C GLN A 266 8.80 -4.88 16.02
N LEU A 267 7.72 -5.28 15.34
CA LEU A 267 6.35 -5.24 15.83
C LEU A 267 5.97 -6.54 16.53
N LYS A 268 4.98 -6.46 17.43
CA LYS A 268 4.41 -7.61 18.19
C LYS A 268 2.91 -7.79 17.99
N SER A 269 2.31 -6.95 17.16
CA SER A 269 0.88 -6.94 16.87
C SER A 269 0.65 -6.46 15.44
N LEU A 270 -0.62 -6.43 15.02
CA LEU A 270 -1.02 -5.86 13.75
C LEU A 270 -1.00 -4.33 13.80
N VAL A 271 -0.42 -3.72 12.77
CA VAL A 271 -0.46 -2.28 12.52
C VAL A 271 -1.07 -2.06 11.13
N TYR A 272 -2.01 -1.12 11.05
CA TYR A 272 -2.70 -0.75 9.82
C TYR A 272 -2.26 0.64 9.37
N GLY A 273 -1.76 0.76 8.13
CA GLY A 273 -1.30 2.00 7.52
C GLY A 273 0.23 2.18 7.57
N LEU A 274 0.77 2.79 6.49
CA LEU A 274 2.21 3.07 6.34
C LEU A 274 2.66 4.20 7.27
N GLU A 275 1.78 5.16 7.54
CA GLU A 275 2.02 6.34 8.39
C GLU A 275 2.45 5.98 9.81
N LYS A 276 2.08 4.79 10.27
CA LYS A 276 2.41 4.34 11.64
C LYS A 276 3.81 3.75 11.77
N ILE A 277 4.53 3.61 10.67
CA ILE A 277 5.89 3.08 10.65
C ILE A 277 6.90 4.00 9.96
N LEU A 278 6.46 5.18 9.47
CA LEU A 278 7.32 6.27 9.00
C LEU A 278 7.92 7.07 10.17
#